data_0df7458f3bf6f7d57c4c2ff290ad2fca
#
_entry.id   0df7458f3bf6f7d57c4c2ff290ad2fca
#
_cell.length_a   1.000
_cell.length_b   1.000
_cell.length_c   1.000
_cell.angle_alpha   90.00
_cell.angle_beta   90.00
_cell.angle_gamma   90.00
#
_symmetry.space_group_name_H-M   'P 1'
#
loop_
_entity.id
_entity.type
_entity.pdbx_description
1 polymer ?
#
loop_
_entity_poly.entity_id
_entity_poly.type
_entity_poly.pdbx_seq_one_letter_code
_entity_poly.pdbx_strand_id
1 'polypeptide(L)'
;MFGFELAEVMAFGDSDNDIEMLSGVGIGVAMGNAKSSVKELAHYTTDSNNNDGISKALAHYGLIHFEVEESFESQDENFNKVKDFHHLMDGETCETPRLYGSEEATHRSDFKVEEIVEFLHAASKGNPETFEKSISNLHVAIDKAVNKVRSKEHLETPLVGQVDALTDLLYLTYGSFVLMGVDPKPFFDTVHEANMGKIFPDGKAHFDPVTHKILKPDDWEERFAPEPAINVNLTVKFKNH
;
A
#
# COMPACT_ATOMS: atom_id res chain seq x y z
N MET A 1 8.59 -32.02 -37.13
CA MET A 1 9.71 -31.06 -37.34
C MET A 1 9.01 -29.73 -37.63
N PHE A 2 9.26 -28.69 -36.83
CA PHE A 2 8.46 -27.47 -36.84
C PHE A 2 8.89 -26.44 -37.93
N GLY A 3 9.67 -26.79 -38.89
CA GLY A 3 9.88 -26.03 -40.14
C GLY A 3 10.52 -24.63 -40.05
N PHE A 4 11.16 -24.27 -38.91
CA PHE A 4 11.90 -23.01 -38.73
C PHE A 4 13.39 -23.28 -38.48
N GLU A 5 14.22 -22.32 -38.90
CA GLU A 5 15.67 -22.37 -38.70
C GLU A 5 16.05 -21.85 -37.33
N LEU A 6 17.18 -22.29 -36.76
CA LEU A 6 17.65 -21.79 -35.47
C LEU A 6 17.89 -20.26 -35.46
N ALA A 7 18.20 -19.69 -36.64
CA ALA A 7 18.33 -18.24 -36.79
C ALA A 7 17.01 -17.46 -36.59
N GLU A 8 15.86 -18.14 -36.64
CA GLU A 8 14.54 -17.55 -36.42
C GLU A 8 14.04 -17.74 -34.97
N VAL A 9 14.91 -18.32 -34.10
CA VAL A 9 14.54 -18.63 -32.70
C VAL A 9 15.12 -17.59 -31.76
N MET A 10 14.31 -17.14 -30.80
CA MET A 10 14.74 -16.39 -29.62
C MET A 10 14.77 -17.33 -28.43
N ALA A 11 15.81 -17.28 -27.60
CA ALA A 11 15.93 -18.07 -26.38
C ALA A 11 16.34 -17.19 -25.20
N PHE A 12 15.89 -17.57 -24.01
CA PHE A 12 16.18 -16.90 -22.74
C PHE A 12 16.90 -17.84 -21.78
N GLY A 13 17.89 -17.31 -21.04
CA GLY A 13 18.64 -18.11 -20.08
C GLY A 13 19.29 -17.28 -18.98
N ASP A 14 19.62 -17.90 -17.85
CA ASP A 14 20.24 -17.24 -16.70
C ASP A 14 21.42 -18.02 -16.10
N SER A 15 21.66 -19.25 -16.54
CA SER A 15 22.63 -20.19 -15.97
C SER A 15 23.61 -20.71 -17.00
N ASP A 16 24.75 -21.25 -16.54
CA ASP A 16 25.83 -21.75 -17.42
C ASP A 16 25.38 -22.88 -18.37
N ASN A 17 24.35 -23.65 -17.99
CA ASN A 17 23.76 -24.69 -18.84
C ASN A 17 22.97 -24.13 -20.03
N ASP A 18 22.66 -22.81 -20.04
CA ASP A 18 21.93 -22.17 -21.13
C ASP A 18 22.82 -21.60 -22.20
N ILE A 19 24.15 -21.56 -21.98
CA ILE A 19 25.16 -20.93 -22.86
C ILE A 19 25.08 -21.50 -24.27
N GLU A 20 25.03 -22.83 -24.37
CA GLU A 20 25.00 -23.53 -25.69
C GLU A 20 23.74 -23.15 -26.48
N MET A 21 22.59 -23.10 -25.79
CA MET A 21 21.33 -22.71 -26.38
C MET A 21 21.34 -21.24 -26.81
N LEU A 22 21.77 -20.32 -25.93
CA LEU A 22 21.84 -18.89 -26.23
C LEU A 22 22.77 -18.54 -27.38
N SER A 23 23.87 -19.28 -27.51
CA SER A 23 24.86 -19.09 -28.60
C SER A 23 24.40 -19.73 -29.91
N GLY A 24 23.53 -20.73 -29.89
CA GLY A 24 23.11 -21.50 -31.04
C GLY A 24 21.84 -20.95 -31.75
N VAL A 25 21.15 -19.97 -31.21
CA VAL A 25 19.93 -19.38 -31.75
C VAL A 25 20.17 -18.02 -32.39
N GLY A 26 19.17 -17.53 -33.18
CA GLY A 26 19.23 -16.21 -33.80
C GLY A 26 19.32 -15.07 -32.81
N ILE A 27 18.56 -15.15 -31.67
CA ILE A 27 18.59 -14.15 -30.61
C ILE A 27 18.67 -14.88 -29.25
N GLY A 28 19.86 -14.89 -28.64
CA GLY A 28 20.05 -15.35 -27.27
C GLY A 28 19.96 -14.18 -26.30
N VAL A 29 19.06 -14.25 -25.32
CA VAL A 29 18.82 -13.22 -24.31
C VAL A 29 19.21 -13.72 -22.92
N ALA A 30 20.13 -13.03 -22.25
CA ALA A 30 20.44 -13.28 -20.86
C ALA A 30 19.48 -12.53 -19.95
N MET A 31 18.96 -13.18 -18.92
CA MET A 31 18.15 -12.54 -17.88
C MET A 31 19.02 -11.64 -17.01
N GLY A 32 18.44 -10.57 -16.43
CA GLY A 32 19.15 -9.62 -15.58
C GLY A 32 19.79 -10.23 -14.33
N ASN A 33 19.22 -11.34 -13.83
CA ASN A 33 19.75 -12.16 -12.74
C ASN A 33 20.79 -13.21 -13.20
N ALA A 34 21.10 -13.28 -14.49
CA ALA A 34 22.08 -14.25 -15.04
C ALA A 34 23.52 -13.95 -14.56
N LYS A 35 24.34 -14.99 -14.54
CA LYS A 35 25.78 -14.88 -14.27
C LYS A 35 26.49 -14.07 -15.37
N SER A 36 27.62 -13.45 -15.03
CA SER A 36 28.40 -12.65 -15.97
C SER A 36 28.81 -13.44 -17.20
N SER A 37 29.19 -14.72 -17.04
CA SER A 37 29.56 -15.63 -18.14
C SER A 37 28.45 -15.81 -19.18
N VAL A 38 27.19 -15.81 -18.75
CA VAL A 38 25.99 -15.92 -19.60
C VAL A 38 25.72 -14.61 -20.33
N LYS A 39 25.83 -13.48 -19.60
CA LYS A 39 25.57 -12.12 -20.11
C LYS A 39 26.60 -11.75 -21.21
N GLU A 40 27.86 -12.16 -21.07
CA GLU A 40 28.91 -11.86 -22.03
C GLU A 40 28.72 -12.57 -23.38
N LEU A 41 27.99 -13.69 -23.39
CA LEU A 41 27.78 -14.51 -24.61
C LEU A 41 26.40 -14.28 -25.24
N ALA A 42 25.48 -13.61 -24.54
CA ALA A 42 24.16 -13.32 -25.05
C ALA A 42 24.16 -12.13 -26.03
N HIS A 43 23.25 -12.13 -26.99
CA HIS A 43 23.05 -11.01 -27.91
C HIS A 43 22.46 -9.78 -27.21
N TYR A 44 21.67 -9.99 -26.13
CA TYR A 44 21.03 -8.95 -25.34
C TYR A 44 20.91 -9.39 -23.89
N THR A 45 21.07 -8.45 -22.98
CA THR A 45 20.75 -8.67 -21.55
C THR A 45 19.53 -7.85 -21.19
N THR A 46 18.47 -8.53 -20.75
CA THR A 46 17.23 -7.91 -20.29
C THR A 46 17.20 -7.76 -18.76
N ASP A 47 16.06 -7.32 -18.21
CA ASP A 47 15.85 -7.28 -16.75
C ASP A 47 15.72 -8.68 -16.14
N SER A 48 15.67 -8.73 -14.80
CA SER A 48 15.53 -10.00 -14.08
C SER A 48 14.16 -10.63 -14.30
N ASN A 49 14.04 -11.91 -13.97
CA ASN A 49 12.78 -12.65 -13.97
C ASN A 49 11.70 -12.01 -13.09
N ASN A 50 12.08 -11.27 -12.02
CA ASN A 50 11.16 -10.58 -11.12
C ASN A 50 10.74 -9.17 -11.63
N ASN A 51 11.35 -8.70 -12.71
CA ASN A 51 11.15 -7.37 -13.30
C ASN A 51 10.71 -7.47 -14.77
N ASP A 52 9.87 -8.46 -15.10
CA ASP A 52 9.31 -8.67 -16.43
C ASP A 52 10.34 -8.75 -17.58
N GLY A 53 11.52 -9.27 -17.29
CA GLY A 53 12.63 -9.32 -18.24
C GLY A 53 12.28 -9.96 -19.58
N ILE A 54 11.49 -11.06 -19.60
CA ILE A 54 11.06 -11.70 -20.84
C ILE A 54 10.20 -10.77 -21.69
N SER A 55 9.17 -10.15 -21.07
CA SER A 55 8.27 -9.23 -21.76
C SER A 55 9.00 -8.01 -22.31
N LYS A 56 9.93 -7.46 -21.53
CA LYS A 56 10.77 -6.32 -21.96
C LYS A 56 11.67 -6.67 -23.14
N ALA A 57 12.26 -7.86 -23.15
CA ALA A 57 13.06 -8.31 -24.28
C ALA A 57 12.20 -8.53 -25.54
N LEU A 58 11.03 -9.15 -25.40
CA LEU A 58 10.11 -9.33 -26.52
C LEU A 58 9.67 -7.99 -27.12
N ALA A 59 9.41 -6.99 -26.26
CA ALA A 59 9.09 -5.63 -26.70
C ALA A 59 10.28 -4.93 -27.35
N HIS A 60 11.49 -5.09 -26.82
CA HIS A 60 12.72 -4.55 -27.41
C HIS A 60 12.92 -5.01 -28.86
N TYR A 61 12.56 -6.26 -29.15
CA TYR A 61 12.61 -6.81 -30.50
C TYR A 61 11.31 -6.63 -31.31
N GLY A 62 10.33 -5.87 -30.77
CA GLY A 62 9.08 -5.54 -31.47
C GLY A 62 8.14 -6.73 -31.67
N LEU A 63 8.32 -7.82 -30.92
CA LEU A 63 7.51 -9.03 -31.01
C LEU A 63 6.18 -8.91 -30.25
N ILE A 64 6.14 -8.03 -29.24
CA ILE A 64 4.91 -7.64 -28.51
C ILE A 64 4.92 -6.13 -28.31
N HIS A 65 3.74 -5.54 -28.14
CA HIS A 65 3.62 -4.23 -27.53
C HIS A 65 3.66 -4.43 -26.02
N PHE A 66 4.79 -4.14 -25.41
CA PHE A 66 4.91 -4.06 -23.96
C PHE A 66 4.64 -2.60 -23.60
N GLU A 67 3.42 -2.33 -23.18
CA GLU A 67 3.14 -1.08 -22.48
C GLU A 67 3.93 -1.19 -21.18
N VAL A 68 5.04 -0.44 -21.07
CA VAL A 68 5.61 -0.12 -19.77
C VAL A 68 4.51 0.70 -19.11
N GLU A 69 3.75 0.09 -18.22
CA GLU A 69 2.87 0.86 -17.37
C GLU A 69 3.77 1.87 -16.65
N GLU A 70 3.70 3.11 -17.13
CA GLU A 70 4.23 4.27 -16.40
C GLU A 70 3.65 4.16 -15.00
N SER A 71 4.49 4.03 -13.99
CA SER A 71 4.19 3.96 -12.57
C SER A 71 2.77 3.47 -12.26
N PHE A 72 2.63 2.28 -11.72
CA PHE A 72 1.34 1.67 -11.34
C PHE A 72 0.57 2.66 -10.44
N GLU A 73 -0.13 3.61 -11.04
CA GLU A 73 -1.14 4.35 -10.33
C GLU A 73 -2.27 3.35 -10.06
N SER A 74 -2.45 3.03 -8.81
CA SER A 74 -3.59 2.22 -8.39
C SER A 74 -4.87 2.90 -8.89
N GLN A 75 -5.86 2.11 -9.32
CA GLN A 75 -7.20 2.64 -9.61
C GLN A 75 -7.92 3.12 -8.34
N ASP A 76 -7.39 2.80 -7.17
CA ASP A 76 -7.87 3.31 -5.89
C ASP A 76 -7.29 4.71 -5.62
N GLU A 77 -8.10 5.73 -5.92
CA GLU A 77 -7.74 7.13 -5.69
C GLU A 77 -7.37 7.43 -4.23
N ASN A 78 -7.98 6.75 -3.25
CA ASN A 78 -7.68 6.96 -1.85
C ASN A 78 -6.31 6.39 -1.50
N PHE A 79 -5.96 5.23 -2.06
CA PHE A 79 -4.63 4.67 -1.94
C PHE A 79 -3.57 5.60 -2.53
N ASN A 80 -3.80 6.16 -3.71
CA ASN A 80 -2.85 7.09 -4.35
C ASN A 80 -2.66 8.35 -3.49
N LYS A 81 -3.72 8.94 -2.95
CA LYS A 81 -3.63 10.07 -2.02
C LYS A 81 -2.79 9.77 -0.77
N VAL A 82 -2.97 8.59 -0.18
CA VAL A 82 -2.16 8.16 0.97
C VAL A 82 -0.72 7.88 0.57
N LYS A 83 -0.48 7.34 -0.63
CA LYS A 83 0.87 7.16 -1.19
C LYS A 83 1.59 8.49 -1.33
N ASP A 84 0.93 9.51 -1.90
CA ASP A 84 1.48 10.86 -2.05
C ASP A 84 1.80 11.48 -0.70
N PHE A 85 0.91 11.33 0.29
CA PHE A 85 1.15 11.78 1.66
C PHE A 85 2.41 11.15 2.24
N HIS A 86 2.56 9.81 2.16
CA HIS A 86 3.74 9.12 2.68
C HIS A 86 5.02 9.50 1.93
N HIS A 87 4.94 9.65 0.60
CA HIS A 87 6.09 10.11 -0.18
C HIS A 87 6.57 11.49 0.28
N LEU A 88 5.63 12.39 0.56
CA LEU A 88 5.93 13.76 0.98
C LEU A 88 6.41 13.86 2.43
N MET A 89 5.84 13.03 3.34
CA MET A 89 6.15 13.06 4.77
C MET A 89 7.39 12.23 5.12
N ASP A 90 7.48 11.02 4.55
CA ASP A 90 8.50 10.04 4.92
C ASP A 90 9.64 9.96 3.89
N GLY A 91 9.47 10.60 2.73
CA GLY A 91 10.48 10.66 1.65
C GLY A 91 10.53 9.44 0.74
N GLU A 92 9.99 8.30 1.16
CA GLU A 92 10.02 7.07 0.38
C GLU A 92 8.72 6.27 0.52
N THR A 93 8.31 5.63 -0.58
CA THR A 93 7.23 4.64 -0.61
C THR A 93 7.78 3.33 -1.19
N CYS A 94 7.22 2.19 -0.76
CA CYS A 94 7.62 0.90 -1.31
C CYS A 94 6.94 0.67 -2.65
N GLU A 95 7.73 0.41 -3.69
CA GLU A 95 7.24 0.05 -5.01
C GLU A 95 6.92 -1.45 -5.13
N THR A 96 7.48 -2.27 -4.25
CA THR A 96 7.26 -3.72 -4.22
C THR A 96 6.69 -4.15 -2.88
N PRO A 97 5.81 -5.19 -2.86
CA PRO A 97 5.27 -5.71 -1.62
C PRO A 97 6.39 -6.13 -0.64
N ARG A 98 6.31 -5.65 0.60
CA ARG A 98 7.22 -6.02 1.67
C ARG A 98 6.47 -6.38 2.94
N LEU A 99 7.10 -7.19 3.77
CA LEU A 99 6.60 -7.56 5.08
C LEU A 99 6.90 -6.45 6.10
N TYR A 100 5.93 -6.09 6.93
CA TYR A 100 6.18 -5.30 8.14
C TYR A 100 6.90 -6.15 9.20
N GLY A 101 7.94 -5.59 9.81
CA GLY A 101 8.46 -6.10 11.07
C GLY A 101 7.47 -5.92 12.24
N SER A 102 7.68 -6.64 13.34
CA SER A 102 6.77 -6.58 14.49
C SER A 102 6.66 -5.20 15.13
N GLU A 103 7.76 -4.46 15.24
CA GLU A 103 7.77 -3.10 15.80
C GLU A 103 7.01 -2.13 14.91
N GLU A 104 7.26 -2.19 13.60
CA GLU A 104 6.58 -1.34 12.62
C GLU A 104 5.07 -1.64 12.57
N ALA A 105 4.69 -2.93 12.57
CA ALA A 105 3.29 -3.35 12.61
C ALA A 105 2.60 -2.87 13.89
N THR A 106 3.27 -2.94 15.05
CA THR A 106 2.76 -2.43 16.33
C THR A 106 2.52 -0.93 16.24
N HIS A 107 3.52 -0.15 15.83
CA HIS A 107 3.41 1.31 15.69
C HIS A 107 2.26 1.71 14.76
N ARG A 108 2.09 1.02 13.61
CA ARG A 108 0.96 1.27 12.70
C ARG A 108 -0.39 0.84 13.28
N SER A 109 -0.41 -0.10 14.21
CA SER A 109 -1.62 -0.54 14.91
C SER A 109 -2.07 0.45 15.98
N ASP A 110 -1.13 1.12 16.67
CA ASP A 110 -1.43 2.11 17.70
C ASP A 110 -2.31 3.24 17.15
N PHE A 111 -2.00 3.77 15.98
CA PHE A 111 -2.83 4.79 15.31
C PHE A 111 -4.26 4.29 15.04
N LYS A 112 -4.42 3.05 14.59
CA LYS A 112 -5.76 2.48 14.32
C LYS A 112 -6.56 2.30 15.60
N VAL A 113 -5.90 1.95 16.71
CA VAL A 113 -6.55 1.83 18.03
C VAL A 113 -6.98 3.21 18.53
N GLU A 114 -6.18 4.27 18.34
CA GLU A 114 -6.54 5.66 18.67
C GLU A 114 -7.87 6.03 17.97
N GLU A 115 -8.00 5.81 16.67
CA GLU A 115 -9.22 6.08 15.91
C GLU A 115 -10.43 5.23 16.36
N ILE A 116 -10.22 3.99 16.75
CA ILE A 116 -11.28 3.14 17.30
C ILE A 116 -11.78 3.72 18.64
N VAL A 117 -10.89 4.19 19.50
CA VAL A 117 -11.24 4.79 20.79
C VAL A 117 -12.01 6.10 20.60
N GLU A 118 -11.58 6.95 19.65
CA GLU A 118 -12.28 8.18 19.30
C GLU A 118 -13.69 7.91 18.74
N PHE A 119 -13.83 6.90 17.88
CA PHE A 119 -15.13 6.47 17.38
C PHE A 119 -16.08 6.03 18.52
N LEU A 120 -15.58 5.25 19.50
CA LEU A 120 -16.36 4.83 20.66
C LEU A 120 -16.70 6.01 21.58
N HIS A 121 -15.78 6.96 21.75
CA HIS A 121 -16.02 8.18 22.50
C HIS A 121 -17.15 9.00 21.87
N ALA A 122 -17.09 9.24 20.56
CA ALA A 122 -18.13 9.94 19.83
C ALA A 122 -19.49 9.23 19.94
N ALA A 123 -19.52 7.89 19.86
CA ALA A 123 -20.73 7.09 20.02
C ALA A 123 -21.33 7.17 21.42
N SER A 124 -20.53 7.47 22.44
CA SER A 124 -21.01 7.63 23.83
C SER A 124 -21.77 8.94 24.07
N LYS A 125 -21.77 9.87 23.12
CA LYS A 125 -22.47 11.17 23.19
C LYS A 125 -22.11 11.97 24.43
N GLY A 126 -20.87 11.91 24.88
CA GLY A 126 -20.38 12.62 26.07
C GLY A 126 -20.79 11.98 27.42
N ASN A 127 -21.35 10.77 27.41
CA ASN A 127 -21.64 10.04 28.64
C ASN A 127 -20.43 9.20 29.08
N PRO A 128 -19.76 9.54 30.22
CA PRO A 128 -18.55 8.85 30.66
C PRO A 128 -18.79 7.37 31.00
N GLU A 129 -19.90 7.02 31.62
CA GLU A 129 -20.21 5.64 32.00
C GLU A 129 -20.40 4.75 30.77
N THR A 130 -21.08 5.26 29.75
CA THR A 130 -21.25 4.57 28.47
C THR A 130 -19.89 4.39 27.76
N PHE A 131 -19.03 5.40 27.80
CA PHE A 131 -17.69 5.32 27.22
C PHE A 131 -16.85 4.27 27.94
N GLU A 132 -16.73 4.29 29.27
CA GLU A 132 -15.98 3.31 30.05
C GLU A 132 -16.46 1.87 29.81
N LYS A 133 -17.77 1.67 29.68
CA LYS A 133 -18.34 0.37 29.31
C LYS A 133 -17.88 -0.07 27.91
N SER A 134 -17.84 0.85 26.95
CA SER A 134 -17.38 0.57 25.58
C SER A 134 -15.90 0.19 25.55
N ILE A 135 -15.08 0.89 26.33
CA ILE A 135 -13.63 0.58 26.45
C ILE A 135 -13.43 -0.79 27.12
N SER A 136 -14.18 -1.10 28.17
CA SER A 136 -14.13 -2.43 28.78
C SER A 136 -14.50 -3.54 27.81
N ASN A 137 -15.51 -3.32 26.96
CA ASN A 137 -15.91 -4.26 25.93
C ASN A 137 -14.81 -4.39 24.83
N LEU A 138 -14.13 -3.32 24.48
CA LEU A 138 -13.01 -3.34 23.52
C LEU A 138 -11.86 -4.21 24.06
N HIS A 139 -11.48 -4.07 25.32
CA HIS A 139 -10.46 -4.94 25.95
C HIS A 139 -10.86 -6.42 25.90
N VAL A 140 -12.12 -6.73 26.19
CA VAL A 140 -12.64 -8.11 26.08
C VAL A 140 -12.60 -8.63 24.64
N ALA A 141 -12.87 -7.75 23.66
CA ALA A 141 -12.80 -8.13 22.24
C ALA A 141 -11.35 -8.41 21.81
N ILE A 142 -10.38 -7.61 22.29
CA ILE A 142 -8.96 -7.83 22.07
C ILE A 142 -8.53 -9.20 22.64
N ASP A 143 -8.88 -9.50 23.89
CA ASP A 143 -8.54 -10.78 24.51
C ASP A 143 -9.11 -11.98 23.76
N LYS A 144 -10.36 -11.88 23.29
CA LYS A 144 -10.98 -12.91 22.44
C LYS A 144 -10.24 -13.09 21.12
N ALA A 145 -9.87 -11.98 20.47
CA ALA A 145 -9.13 -12.02 19.20
C ALA A 145 -7.75 -12.65 19.40
N VAL A 146 -7.02 -12.28 20.46
CA VAL A 146 -5.72 -12.86 20.82
C VAL A 146 -5.84 -14.37 21.02
N ASN A 147 -6.84 -14.82 21.78
CA ASN A 147 -7.05 -16.25 22.03
C ASN A 147 -7.41 -17.01 20.74
N LYS A 148 -8.23 -16.40 19.87
CA LYS A 148 -8.57 -16.99 18.56
C LYS A 148 -7.32 -17.15 17.68
N VAL A 149 -6.44 -16.13 17.63
CA VAL A 149 -5.22 -16.18 16.80
C VAL A 149 -4.21 -17.17 17.36
N ARG A 150 -4.02 -17.24 18.69
CA ARG A 150 -3.13 -18.21 19.34
C ARG A 150 -3.50 -19.68 19.07
N SER A 151 -4.77 -19.94 18.76
CA SER A 151 -5.24 -21.30 18.41
C SER A 151 -5.09 -21.66 16.94
N LYS A 152 -4.66 -20.72 16.07
CA LYS A 152 -4.42 -20.98 14.66
C LYS A 152 -3.03 -21.57 14.44
N GLU A 153 -2.91 -22.46 13.44
CA GLU A 153 -1.62 -22.93 12.95
C GLU A 153 -0.82 -21.76 12.34
N HIS A 154 0.50 -21.90 12.35
CA HIS A 154 1.42 -20.86 11.85
C HIS A 154 1.19 -20.61 10.36
N LEU A 155 1.14 -19.34 9.95
CA LEU A 155 1.01 -18.97 8.55
C LEU A 155 2.33 -19.25 7.81
N GLU A 156 2.27 -20.04 6.73
CA GLU A 156 3.44 -20.28 5.86
C GLU A 156 3.91 -19.02 5.13
N THR A 157 3.00 -18.07 4.89
CA THR A 157 3.28 -16.80 4.19
C THR A 157 2.81 -15.59 5.01
N PRO A 158 3.66 -15.06 5.91
CA PRO A 158 3.30 -13.92 6.78
C PRO A 158 2.80 -12.68 6.04
N LEU A 159 3.34 -12.38 4.85
CA LEU A 159 2.89 -11.25 4.03
C LEU A 159 1.42 -11.39 3.62
N VAL A 160 1.00 -12.59 3.21
CA VAL A 160 -0.42 -12.85 2.87
C VAL A 160 -1.31 -12.58 4.08
N GLY A 161 -0.91 -13.04 5.27
CA GLY A 161 -1.67 -12.80 6.50
C GLY A 161 -1.75 -11.31 6.89
N GLN A 162 -0.70 -10.52 6.64
CA GLN A 162 -0.71 -9.08 6.89
C GLN A 162 -1.62 -8.34 5.90
N VAL A 163 -1.57 -8.70 4.62
CA VAL A 163 -2.43 -8.10 3.57
C VAL A 163 -3.89 -8.45 3.82
N ASP A 164 -4.21 -9.70 4.12
CA ASP A 164 -5.55 -10.18 4.46
C ASP A 164 -6.15 -9.38 5.62
N ALA A 165 -5.42 -9.28 6.74
CA ALA A 165 -5.86 -8.55 7.92
C ALA A 165 -6.10 -7.05 7.66
N LEU A 166 -5.22 -6.40 6.88
CA LEU A 166 -5.39 -4.98 6.53
C LEU A 166 -6.58 -4.77 5.58
N THR A 167 -6.81 -5.71 4.65
CA THR A 167 -7.95 -5.68 3.75
C THR A 167 -9.26 -5.85 4.51
N ASP A 168 -9.32 -6.78 5.49
CA ASP A 168 -10.47 -6.95 6.35
C ASP A 168 -10.78 -5.69 7.18
N LEU A 169 -9.76 -5.02 7.74
CA LEU A 169 -9.93 -3.75 8.45
C LEU A 169 -10.55 -2.68 7.56
N LEU A 170 -10.08 -2.55 6.33
CA LEU A 170 -10.63 -1.62 5.35
C LEU A 170 -12.09 -1.97 5.01
N TYR A 171 -12.39 -3.24 4.75
CA TYR A 171 -13.73 -3.72 4.45
C TYR A 171 -14.71 -3.45 5.59
N LEU A 172 -14.33 -3.74 6.84
CA LEU A 172 -15.14 -3.48 8.03
C LEU A 172 -15.37 -1.98 8.27
N THR A 173 -14.38 -1.14 7.95
CA THR A 173 -14.51 0.32 8.01
C THR A 173 -15.53 0.82 7.00
N TYR A 174 -15.46 0.37 5.75
CA TYR A 174 -16.49 0.67 4.73
C TYR A 174 -17.85 0.15 5.15
N GLY A 175 -17.93 -1.05 5.75
CA GLY A 175 -19.18 -1.59 6.30
C GLY A 175 -19.82 -0.66 7.34
N SER A 176 -19.02 -0.05 8.20
CA SER A 176 -19.50 0.93 9.18
C SER A 176 -20.11 2.17 8.51
N PHE A 177 -19.49 2.71 7.47
CA PHE A 177 -20.02 3.81 6.68
C PHE A 177 -21.34 3.44 5.97
N VAL A 178 -21.43 2.24 5.41
CA VAL A 178 -22.67 1.73 4.79
C VAL A 178 -23.80 1.67 5.80
N LEU A 179 -23.55 1.15 7.01
CA LEU A 179 -24.55 1.08 8.08
C LEU A 179 -24.96 2.45 8.61
N MET A 180 -24.10 3.46 8.51
CA MET A 180 -24.41 4.85 8.81
C MET A 180 -25.15 5.57 7.67
N GLY A 181 -25.24 4.98 6.47
CA GLY A 181 -25.80 5.63 5.28
C GLY A 181 -24.91 6.77 4.73
N VAL A 182 -23.61 6.71 4.97
CA VAL A 182 -22.64 7.76 4.64
C VAL A 182 -21.69 7.25 3.55
N ASP A 183 -21.56 7.99 2.44
CA ASP A 183 -20.50 7.79 1.46
C ASP A 183 -19.20 8.38 2.00
N PRO A 184 -18.14 7.57 2.22
CA PRO A 184 -16.91 8.04 2.83
C PRO A 184 -16.06 8.94 1.92
N LYS A 185 -16.23 8.90 0.60
CA LYS A 185 -15.33 9.56 -0.37
C LYS A 185 -15.11 11.05 -0.08
N PRO A 186 -16.15 11.92 0.07
CA PRO A 186 -15.94 13.34 0.33
C PRO A 186 -15.29 13.63 1.68
N PHE A 187 -15.52 12.75 2.67
CA PHE A 187 -14.91 12.89 4.01
C PHE A 187 -13.45 12.45 4.01
N PHE A 188 -13.13 11.41 3.24
CA PHE A 188 -11.75 10.99 3.05
C PHE A 188 -10.92 12.11 2.39
N ASP A 189 -11.47 12.79 1.40
CA ASP A 189 -10.83 13.92 0.75
C ASP A 189 -10.55 15.05 1.74
N THR A 190 -11.53 15.40 2.57
CA THR A 190 -11.38 16.41 3.64
C THR A 190 -10.26 16.04 4.63
N VAL A 191 -10.23 14.78 5.08
CA VAL A 191 -9.18 14.29 6.00
C VAL A 191 -7.82 14.26 5.31
N HIS A 192 -7.77 13.90 4.04
CA HIS A 192 -6.53 13.94 3.27
C HIS A 192 -5.99 15.37 3.15
N GLU A 193 -6.83 16.36 2.83
CA GLU A 193 -6.45 17.78 2.79
C GLU A 193 -5.93 18.26 4.15
N ALA A 194 -6.57 17.87 5.24
CA ALA A 194 -6.12 18.16 6.60
C ALA A 194 -4.73 17.56 6.89
N ASN A 195 -4.48 16.35 6.43
CA ASN A 195 -3.16 15.71 6.58
C ASN A 195 -2.09 16.41 5.71
N MET A 196 -2.40 16.75 4.46
CA MET A 196 -1.49 17.50 3.59
C MET A 196 -1.18 18.89 4.15
N GLY A 197 -2.14 19.50 4.87
CA GLY A 197 -1.94 20.78 5.59
C GLY A 197 -0.93 20.74 6.73
N LYS A 198 -0.42 19.57 7.11
CA LYS A 198 0.68 19.42 8.09
C LYS A 198 2.06 19.78 7.53
N ILE A 199 2.16 20.05 6.24
CA ILE A 199 3.38 20.57 5.64
C ILE A 199 3.60 22.02 6.06
N PHE A 200 4.78 22.30 6.58
CA PHE A 200 5.16 23.65 6.98
C PHE A 200 5.44 24.55 5.77
N PRO A 201 5.47 25.89 5.94
CA PRO A 201 5.74 26.83 4.85
C PRO A 201 7.09 26.64 4.14
N ASP A 202 8.02 25.92 4.76
CA ASP A 202 9.31 25.53 4.16
C ASP A 202 9.20 24.34 3.21
N GLY A 203 7.98 23.81 3.00
CA GLY A 203 7.71 22.66 2.13
C GLY A 203 8.05 21.31 2.74
N LYS A 204 8.26 21.21 4.06
CA LYS A 204 8.69 20.00 4.75
C LYS A 204 7.74 19.61 5.87
N ALA A 205 7.72 18.31 6.17
CA ALA A 205 7.15 17.80 7.41
C ALA A 205 8.12 18.04 8.57
N HIS A 206 7.59 18.46 9.72
CA HIS A 206 8.34 18.58 10.96
C HIS A 206 7.83 17.52 11.95
N PHE A 207 8.73 16.94 12.72
CA PHE A 207 8.42 15.85 13.63
C PHE A 207 8.77 16.23 15.07
N ASP A 208 7.96 15.78 16.00
CA ASP A 208 8.29 15.84 17.41
C ASP A 208 9.54 14.99 17.71
N PRO A 209 10.57 15.53 18.36
CA PRO A 209 11.84 14.82 18.55
C PRO A 209 11.76 13.63 19.50
N VAL A 210 10.68 13.51 20.28
CA VAL A 210 10.50 12.43 21.27
C VAL A 210 9.50 11.39 20.79
N THR A 211 8.35 11.84 20.30
CA THR A 211 7.24 10.96 19.89
C THR A 211 7.25 10.61 18.42
N HIS A 212 8.07 11.28 17.62
CA HIS A 212 8.11 11.19 16.15
C HIS A 212 6.75 11.43 15.46
N LYS A 213 5.78 12.02 16.17
CA LYS A 213 4.51 12.46 15.55
C LYS A 213 4.77 13.67 14.65
N ILE A 214 4.08 13.71 13.50
CA ILE A 214 4.10 14.86 12.60
C ILE A 214 3.49 16.06 13.33
N LEU A 215 4.21 17.16 13.35
CA LEU A 215 3.75 18.42 13.94
C LEU A 215 2.77 19.14 12.99
N LYS A 216 1.95 20.01 13.57
CA LYS A 216 1.02 20.87 12.84
C LYS A 216 1.57 22.28 12.82
N PRO A 217 1.52 23.03 11.67
CA PRO A 217 1.74 24.48 11.67
C PRO A 217 0.81 25.21 12.62
N ASP A 218 1.18 26.37 13.12
CA ASP A 218 0.42 27.14 14.12
C ASP A 218 -1.01 27.51 13.66
N ASP A 219 -1.20 27.73 12.36
CA ASP A 219 -2.47 28.07 11.73
C ASP A 219 -3.27 26.86 11.22
N TRP A 220 -2.78 25.64 11.49
CA TRP A 220 -3.36 24.40 10.98
C TRP A 220 -4.81 24.21 11.43
N GLU A 221 -5.10 24.43 12.71
CA GLU A 221 -6.43 24.24 13.30
C GLU A 221 -7.48 25.12 12.62
N GLU A 222 -7.12 26.38 12.33
CA GLU A 222 -8.02 27.32 11.67
C GLU A 222 -8.27 26.97 10.19
N ARG A 223 -7.24 26.46 9.51
CA ARG A 223 -7.26 26.28 8.05
C ARG A 223 -7.64 24.89 7.60
N PHE A 224 -7.28 23.87 8.37
CA PHE A 224 -7.27 22.49 7.91
C PHE A 224 -7.99 21.51 8.84
N ALA A 225 -8.47 21.94 10.03
CA ALA A 225 -9.27 21.03 10.88
C ALA A 225 -10.45 20.46 10.09
N PRO A 226 -10.62 19.13 10.01
CA PRO A 226 -11.60 18.53 9.11
C PRO A 226 -13.05 18.63 9.64
N GLU A 227 -13.27 18.79 10.95
CA GLU A 227 -14.56 18.69 11.58
C GLU A 227 -15.58 19.74 11.08
N PRO A 228 -15.21 21.02 10.86
CA PRO A 228 -16.13 22.01 10.30
C PRO A 228 -16.63 21.62 8.89
N ALA A 229 -15.74 21.13 8.04
CA ALA A 229 -16.08 20.71 6.66
C ALA A 229 -16.94 19.44 6.67
N ILE A 230 -16.63 18.48 7.53
CA ILE A 230 -17.44 17.26 7.74
C ILE A 230 -18.87 17.65 8.17
N ASN A 231 -19.01 18.56 9.12
CA ASN A 231 -20.31 19.03 9.61
C ASN A 231 -21.15 19.68 8.48
N VAL A 232 -20.52 20.53 7.68
CA VAL A 232 -21.19 21.18 6.53
C VAL A 232 -21.67 20.13 5.54
N ASN A 233 -20.82 19.17 5.15
CA ASN A 233 -21.15 18.12 4.18
C ASN A 233 -22.29 17.21 4.65
N LEU A 234 -22.32 16.85 5.94
CA LEU A 234 -23.41 16.07 6.52
C LEU A 234 -24.71 16.88 6.52
N THR A 235 -24.66 18.16 6.90
CA THR A 235 -25.87 19.03 6.99
C THR A 235 -26.51 19.24 5.63
N VAL A 236 -25.72 19.38 4.56
CA VAL A 236 -26.25 19.54 3.19
C VAL A 236 -26.97 18.27 2.72
N LYS A 237 -26.42 17.09 3.00
CA LYS A 237 -27.05 15.80 2.64
C LYS A 237 -28.36 15.56 3.38
N PHE A 238 -28.45 15.92 4.68
CA PHE A 238 -29.69 15.76 5.49
C PHE A 238 -30.83 16.71 5.08
N LYS A 239 -30.56 17.85 4.45
CA LYS A 239 -31.59 18.79 3.99
C LYS A 239 -32.24 18.38 2.64
N ASN A 240 -31.65 17.44 1.92
CA ASN A 240 -32.10 16.98 0.61
C ASN A 240 -32.85 15.63 0.67
N HIS A 241 -33.14 15.14 1.86
CA HIS A 241 -34.00 13.99 2.16
C HIS A 241 -35.09 14.38 3.16
#